data_773de16d791502e5cc137a6955e6ec24
#
_entry.id   773de16d791502e5cc137a6955e6ec24
#
_cell.length_a   1.000
_cell.length_b   1.000
_cell.length_c   1.000
_cell.angle_alpha   90.00
_cell.angle_beta   90.00
_cell.angle_gamma   90.00
#
_symmetry.space_group_name_H-M   'P 1'
#
loop_
_entity.id
_entity.type
_entity.pdbx_description
1 polymer ?
#
loop_
_entity_poly.entity_id
_entity_poly.type
_entity_poly.pdbx_seq_one_letter_code
_entity_poly.pdbx_strand_id
1 'polypeptide(L)'
;MIVWINGTFSAGKTSTARELTGILPDSTLFDPEFIGDALRVLLPSKRLAEVTDYQDLPSWRRLVVDTAAAMLAELGGVLVVPMTLLRQEYRDEIFGGLAARRIPVRHVLLAPAETILRERIATRQELGEPAEVDLRVRQWAYDHIPVYQQALGWLTGDAHVIDNGVLTPRETAERIAEAVRSETAKVCDIVQTPEPTRETVAAGVLLFDEQDRVLLVDPTYKAGWEFPGGVVEAGEAPAGAGVREVAEELGVVLERTPGLLVVDWEPPQPPQPPGYGGLRLLFDGGRLSDEATARLRLPGPELRAWRFVTEAEAAGMLPQHRYERLRWALRARERGRPLYLEAGVPTG
;
A
#
# COMPACT_ATOMS: atom_id res chain seq x y z
N MET A 1 0.86 6.30 -15.45
CA MET A 1 0.45 6.84 -14.12
C MET A 1 -1.06 6.80 -13.97
N ILE A 2 -1.58 7.00 -12.74
CA ILE A 2 -3.03 7.04 -12.48
C ILE A 2 -3.44 8.43 -11.98
N VAL A 3 -4.57 8.95 -12.48
CA VAL A 3 -5.29 10.09 -11.89
C VAL A 3 -6.54 9.54 -11.22
N TRP A 4 -6.51 9.47 -9.89
CA TRP A 4 -7.64 8.97 -9.10
C TRP A 4 -8.55 10.12 -8.70
N ILE A 5 -9.77 10.13 -9.21
CA ILE A 5 -10.78 11.14 -8.90
C ILE A 5 -11.70 10.60 -7.83
N ASN A 6 -11.49 11.03 -6.58
CA ASN A 6 -12.28 10.70 -5.41
C ASN A 6 -13.40 11.75 -5.18
N GLY A 7 -14.31 11.41 -4.33
CA GLY A 7 -15.45 12.25 -3.95
C GLY A 7 -16.65 11.38 -3.63
N THR A 8 -17.65 11.93 -2.95
CA THR A 8 -18.88 11.20 -2.64
C THR A 8 -19.76 10.98 -3.89
N PHE A 9 -20.84 10.25 -3.71
CA PHE A 9 -21.87 10.09 -4.74
C PHE A 9 -22.40 11.45 -5.19
N SER A 10 -22.70 11.62 -6.46
CA SER A 10 -23.12 12.90 -7.09
C SER A 10 -22.11 14.05 -7.04
N ALA A 11 -20.86 13.83 -6.61
CA ALA A 11 -19.78 14.83 -6.71
C ALA A 11 -19.37 15.16 -8.17
N GLY A 12 -19.77 14.32 -9.14
CA GLY A 12 -19.47 14.53 -10.56
C GLY A 12 -18.23 13.78 -11.07
N LYS A 13 -17.72 12.78 -10.35
CA LYS A 13 -16.53 12.02 -10.71
C LYS A 13 -16.53 11.44 -12.12
N THR A 14 -17.57 10.68 -12.46
CA THR A 14 -17.65 9.97 -13.74
C THR A 14 -17.75 10.93 -14.93
N SER A 15 -18.55 12.00 -14.79
CA SER A 15 -18.68 13.04 -15.83
C SER A 15 -17.36 13.78 -16.03
N THR A 16 -16.69 14.15 -14.93
CA THR A 16 -15.38 14.81 -14.98
C THR A 16 -14.31 13.89 -15.56
N ALA A 17 -14.32 12.60 -15.22
CA ALA A 17 -13.36 11.64 -15.74
C ALA A 17 -13.47 11.47 -17.26
N ARG A 18 -14.68 11.43 -17.80
CA ARG A 18 -14.93 11.38 -19.26
C ARG A 18 -14.40 12.62 -19.97
N GLU A 19 -14.64 13.81 -19.41
CA GLU A 19 -14.07 15.04 -19.96
C GLU A 19 -12.54 15.05 -19.88
N LEU A 20 -11.97 14.55 -18.78
CA LEU A 20 -10.54 14.53 -18.56
C LEU A 20 -9.82 13.63 -19.57
N THR A 21 -10.41 12.52 -19.97
CA THR A 21 -9.83 11.68 -21.03
C THR A 21 -9.79 12.36 -22.40
N GLY A 22 -10.62 13.36 -22.63
CA GLY A 22 -10.55 14.23 -23.81
C GLY A 22 -9.50 15.34 -23.73
N ILE A 23 -8.90 15.58 -22.55
CA ILE A 23 -7.95 16.67 -22.29
C ILE A 23 -6.52 16.17 -22.09
N LEU A 24 -6.36 15.06 -21.38
CA LEU A 24 -5.05 14.46 -21.15
C LEU A 24 -4.69 13.53 -22.31
N PRO A 25 -3.56 13.76 -22.99
CA PRO A 25 -3.10 12.86 -24.03
C PRO A 25 -2.87 11.44 -23.51
N ASP A 26 -3.08 10.44 -24.35
CA ASP A 26 -2.85 9.03 -24.05
C ASP A 26 -3.51 8.55 -22.75
N SER A 27 -4.72 9.08 -22.46
CA SER A 27 -5.46 8.72 -21.27
C SER A 27 -6.64 7.80 -21.57
N THR A 28 -6.89 6.87 -20.66
CA THR A 28 -7.96 5.88 -20.74
C THR A 28 -8.77 5.88 -19.45
N LEU A 29 -10.10 5.80 -19.58
CA LEU A 29 -10.99 5.65 -18.43
C LEU A 29 -10.94 4.21 -17.90
N PHE A 30 -10.68 4.07 -16.61
CA PHE A 30 -10.84 2.82 -15.89
C PHE A 30 -11.82 3.01 -14.74
N ASP A 31 -12.97 2.36 -14.84
CA ASP A 31 -14.00 2.40 -13.80
C ASP A 31 -13.96 1.11 -12.97
N PRO A 32 -13.51 1.16 -11.71
CA PRO A 32 -13.44 -0.01 -10.84
C PRO A 32 -14.81 -0.62 -10.46
N GLU A 33 -15.92 0.06 -10.72
CA GLU A 33 -17.25 -0.49 -10.49
C GLU A 33 -17.49 -1.75 -11.33
N PHE A 34 -16.93 -1.84 -12.56
CA PHE A 34 -16.98 -3.04 -13.38
C PHE A 34 -16.40 -4.29 -12.70
N ILE A 35 -15.36 -4.11 -11.86
CA ILE A 35 -14.82 -5.23 -11.08
C ILE A 35 -15.81 -5.63 -9.99
N GLY A 36 -16.47 -4.66 -9.36
CA GLY A 36 -17.51 -4.91 -8.38
C GLY A 36 -18.69 -5.70 -8.98
N ASP A 37 -19.13 -5.29 -10.16
CA ASP A 37 -20.22 -5.98 -10.89
C ASP A 37 -19.81 -7.39 -11.31
N ALA A 38 -18.60 -7.57 -11.82
CA ALA A 38 -18.09 -8.90 -12.13
C ALA A 38 -18.06 -9.81 -10.89
N LEU A 39 -17.59 -9.31 -9.74
CA LEU A 39 -17.58 -10.08 -8.50
C LEU A 39 -19.00 -10.41 -7.99
N ARG A 40 -19.99 -9.54 -8.19
CA ARG A 40 -21.40 -9.83 -7.86
C ARG A 40 -21.95 -10.99 -8.67
N VAL A 41 -21.49 -11.17 -9.91
CA VAL A 41 -21.90 -12.29 -10.77
C VAL A 41 -21.13 -13.58 -10.43
N LEU A 42 -19.86 -13.46 -10.09
CA LEU A 42 -18.96 -14.61 -9.91
C LEU A 42 -19.02 -15.22 -8.51
N LEU A 43 -19.28 -14.41 -7.48
CA LEU A 43 -19.26 -14.89 -6.09
C LEU A 43 -20.61 -15.49 -5.68
N PRO A 44 -20.60 -16.54 -4.82
CA PRO A 44 -21.82 -17.10 -4.27
C PRO A 44 -22.62 -16.06 -3.47
N SER A 45 -23.96 -16.10 -3.56
CA SER A 45 -24.86 -15.17 -2.85
C SER A 45 -24.62 -15.17 -1.32
N LYS A 46 -24.23 -16.30 -0.73
CA LYS A 46 -23.88 -16.39 0.68
C LYS A 46 -22.71 -15.45 1.02
N ARG A 47 -21.67 -15.41 0.17
CA ARG A 47 -20.50 -14.53 0.40
C ARG A 47 -20.86 -13.06 0.20
N LEU A 48 -21.69 -12.75 -0.77
CA LEU A 48 -22.17 -11.39 -1.03
C LEU A 48 -23.04 -10.85 0.11
N ALA A 49 -23.80 -11.71 0.78
CA ALA A 49 -24.62 -11.31 1.93
C ALA A 49 -23.81 -10.97 3.20
N GLU A 50 -22.51 -11.31 3.24
CA GLU A 50 -21.61 -11.00 4.36
C GLU A 50 -20.98 -9.60 4.26
N VAL A 51 -21.19 -8.89 3.15
CA VAL A 51 -20.64 -7.55 2.90
C VAL A 51 -21.73 -6.57 2.52
N THR A 52 -21.55 -5.31 2.87
CA THR A 52 -22.51 -4.25 2.52
C THR A 52 -22.12 -3.52 1.24
N ASP A 53 -20.85 -3.51 0.93
CA ASP A 53 -20.26 -2.90 -0.27
C ASP A 53 -19.24 -3.86 -0.89
N TYR A 54 -19.10 -3.86 -2.22
CA TYR A 54 -18.06 -4.64 -2.91
C TYR A 54 -16.65 -4.19 -2.52
N GLN A 55 -16.46 -2.96 -2.06
CA GLN A 55 -15.19 -2.46 -1.53
C GLN A 55 -14.75 -3.21 -0.27
N ASP A 56 -15.68 -3.79 0.50
CA ASP A 56 -15.38 -4.63 1.67
C ASP A 56 -14.72 -5.95 1.28
N LEU A 57 -14.80 -6.36 0.00
CA LEU A 57 -14.15 -7.56 -0.51
C LEU A 57 -12.64 -7.30 -0.74
N PRO A 58 -11.73 -8.00 -0.05
CA PRO A 58 -10.29 -7.91 -0.35
C PRO A 58 -9.97 -8.25 -1.80
N SER A 59 -10.74 -9.19 -2.41
CA SER A 59 -10.60 -9.54 -3.82
C SER A 59 -10.89 -8.35 -4.75
N TRP A 60 -11.84 -7.48 -4.41
CA TRP A 60 -12.11 -6.29 -5.21
C TRP A 60 -10.92 -5.33 -5.19
N ARG A 61 -10.42 -4.99 -4.00
CA ARG A 61 -9.29 -4.06 -3.84
C ARG A 61 -8.03 -4.56 -4.56
N ARG A 62 -7.76 -5.86 -4.46
CA ARG A 62 -6.66 -6.50 -5.18
C ARG A 62 -6.84 -6.46 -6.69
N LEU A 63 -8.02 -6.84 -7.20
CA LEU A 63 -8.31 -6.83 -8.63
C LEU A 63 -8.27 -5.43 -9.24
N VAL A 64 -8.66 -4.39 -8.48
CA VAL A 64 -8.51 -2.99 -8.93
C VAL A 64 -7.03 -2.68 -9.21
N VAL A 65 -6.13 -3.05 -8.31
CA VAL A 65 -4.68 -2.86 -8.48
C VAL A 65 -4.14 -3.66 -9.66
N ASP A 66 -4.49 -4.95 -9.74
CA ASP A 66 -4.00 -5.87 -10.78
C ASP A 66 -4.50 -5.45 -12.17
N THR A 67 -5.78 -5.06 -12.27
CA THR A 67 -6.38 -4.61 -13.53
C THR A 67 -5.77 -3.28 -13.99
N ALA A 68 -5.61 -2.31 -13.07
CA ALA A 68 -4.98 -1.04 -13.40
C ALA A 68 -3.54 -1.22 -13.90
N ALA A 69 -2.77 -2.09 -13.25
CA ALA A 69 -1.41 -2.41 -13.66
C ALA A 69 -1.37 -3.10 -15.04
N ALA A 70 -2.26 -4.06 -15.28
CA ALA A 70 -2.36 -4.75 -16.58
C ALA A 70 -2.75 -3.78 -17.71
N MET A 71 -3.75 -2.91 -17.49
CA MET A 71 -4.15 -1.91 -18.47
C MET A 71 -3.01 -0.94 -18.80
N LEU A 72 -2.26 -0.47 -17.79
CA LEU A 72 -1.10 0.41 -18.04
C LEU A 72 0.03 -0.30 -18.77
N ALA A 73 0.22 -1.59 -18.55
CA ALA A 73 1.21 -2.38 -19.29
C ALA A 73 0.84 -2.54 -20.77
N GLU A 74 -0.45 -2.68 -21.10
CA GLU A 74 -0.96 -2.82 -22.47
C GLU A 74 -1.02 -1.48 -23.22
N LEU A 75 -1.51 -0.43 -22.53
CA LEU A 75 -1.88 0.84 -23.17
C LEU A 75 -0.82 1.93 -22.97
N GLY A 76 -0.05 1.85 -21.89
CA GLY A 76 0.80 2.95 -21.45
C GLY A 76 -0.01 4.15 -20.95
N GLY A 77 0.61 5.34 -20.95
CA GLY A 77 -0.06 6.61 -20.73
C GLY A 77 -0.64 6.82 -19.32
N VAL A 78 -1.89 7.27 -19.26
CA VAL A 78 -2.58 7.67 -18.04
C VAL A 78 -3.91 6.93 -17.88
N LEU A 79 -4.16 6.33 -16.72
CA LEU A 79 -5.49 5.87 -16.35
C LEU A 79 -6.21 6.94 -15.53
N VAL A 80 -7.43 7.28 -15.92
CA VAL A 80 -8.35 8.14 -15.18
C VAL A 80 -9.35 7.25 -14.45
N VAL A 81 -9.33 7.30 -13.11
CA VAL A 81 -10.07 6.38 -12.26
C VAL A 81 -11.07 7.14 -11.39
N PRO A 82 -12.37 7.20 -11.78
CA PRO A 82 -13.42 7.85 -10.99
C PRO A 82 -13.98 6.88 -9.95
N MET A 83 -13.40 6.84 -8.74
CA MET A 83 -13.87 5.92 -7.70
C MET A 83 -13.86 6.59 -6.34
N THR A 84 -14.96 6.39 -5.60
CA THR A 84 -15.09 6.80 -4.19
C THR A 84 -14.25 5.89 -3.30
N LEU A 85 -13.38 6.49 -2.48
CA LEU A 85 -12.69 5.80 -1.38
C LEU A 85 -12.82 6.66 -0.13
N LEU A 86 -13.68 6.25 0.81
CA LEU A 86 -13.94 6.97 2.07
C LEU A 86 -13.26 6.31 3.27
N ARG A 87 -12.79 5.08 3.13
CA ARG A 87 -12.04 4.37 4.17
C ARG A 87 -10.56 4.44 3.85
N GLN A 88 -9.81 4.96 4.81
CA GLN A 88 -8.38 5.17 4.65
C GLN A 88 -7.64 3.84 4.42
N GLU A 89 -8.06 2.77 5.11
CA GLU A 89 -7.48 1.43 4.97
C GLU A 89 -7.60 0.90 3.53
N TYR A 90 -8.71 1.18 2.86
CA TYR A 90 -8.92 0.74 1.47
C TYR A 90 -8.07 1.55 0.49
N ARG A 91 -7.94 2.86 0.77
CA ARG A 91 -7.02 3.71 0.02
C ARG A 91 -5.58 3.24 0.20
N ASP A 92 -5.15 2.93 1.42
CA ASP A 92 -3.80 2.47 1.73
C ASP A 92 -3.49 1.16 1.01
N GLU A 93 -4.42 0.19 1.02
CA GLU A 93 -4.27 -1.08 0.34
C GLU A 93 -4.15 -0.91 -1.19
N ILE A 94 -5.02 -0.09 -1.80
CA ILE A 94 -5.04 0.10 -3.25
C ILE A 94 -3.84 0.95 -3.71
N PHE A 95 -3.62 2.11 -3.10
CA PHE A 95 -2.56 3.02 -3.54
C PHE A 95 -1.18 2.46 -3.19
N GLY A 96 -1.06 1.79 -2.04
CA GLY A 96 0.15 1.07 -1.69
C GLY A 96 0.46 -0.06 -2.66
N GLY A 97 -0.55 -0.85 -3.05
CA GLY A 97 -0.39 -1.90 -4.07
C GLY A 97 0.01 -1.36 -5.45
N LEU A 98 -0.44 -0.15 -5.82
CA LEU A 98 -0.01 0.54 -7.03
C LEU A 98 1.41 1.09 -6.90
N ALA A 99 1.74 1.71 -5.77
CA ALA A 99 3.07 2.24 -5.48
C ALA A 99 4.14 1.14 -5.50
N ALA A 100 3.83 -0.03 -4.93
CA ALA A 100 4.71 -1.21 -4.97
C ALA A 100 4.99 -1.70 -6.40
N ARG A 101 4.14 -1.37 -7.37
CA ARG A 101 4.34 -1.63 -8.81
C ARG A 101 4.97 -0.44 -9.54
N ARG A 102 5.45 0.58 -8.80
CA ARG A 102 6.01 1.83 -9.33
C ARG A 102 5.02 2.60 -10.22
N ILE A 103 3.73 2.48 -9.93
CA ILE A 103 2.65 3.20 -10.61
C ILE A 103 2.28 4.42 -9.77
N PRO A 104 2.71 5.63 -10.15
CA PRO A 104 2.39 6.84 -9.38
C PRO A 104 0.89 7.16 -9.50
N VAL A 105 0.28 7.51 -8.36
CA VAL A 105 -1.11 7.93 -8.25
C VAL A 105 -1.17 9.41 -7.94
N ARG A 106 -1.87 10.18 -8.76
CA ARG A 106 -2.29 11.56 -8.48
C ARG A 106 -3.70 11.51 -7.89
N HIS A 107 -3.82 11.81 -6.61
CA HIS A 107 -5.09 11.76 -5.89
C HIS A 107 -5.77 13.13 -5.93
N VAL A 108 -6.97 13.19 -6.49
CA VAL A 108 -7.82 14.40 -6.59
C VAL A 108 -9.14 14.14 -5.87
N LEU A 109 -9.57 15.08 -5.05
CA LEU A 109 -10.85 15.05 -4.34
C LEU A 109 -11.79 16.12 -4.90
N LEU A 110 -12.94 15.70 -5.42
CA LEU A 110 -14.05 16.61 -5.74
C LEU A 110 -14.86 16.84 -4.46
N ALA A 111 -14.83 18.08 -3.97
CA ALA A 111 -15.43 18.46 -2.70
C ALA A 111 -16.38 19.68 -2.85
N PRO A 112 -17.50 19.52 -3.57
CA PRO A 112 -18.51 20.59 -3.60
C PRO A 112 -19.16 20.73 -2.21
N ALA A 113 -19.67 21.91 -1.91
CA ALA A 113 -20.40 22.18 -0.69
C ALA A 113 -21.59 21.20 -0.51
N GLU A 114 -21.91 20.84 0.74
CA GLU A 114 -22.99 19.88 1.04
C GLU A 114 -24.32 20.26 0.43
N THR A 115 -24.67 21.56 0.44
CA THR A 115 -25.91 22.07 -0.15
C THR A 115 -26.01 21.73 -1.64
N ILE A 116 -24.91 21.88 -2.38
CA ILE A 116 -24.81 21.52 -3.79
C ILE A 116 -24.91 20.00 -3.99
N LEU A 117 -24.26 19.21 -3.12
CA LEU A 117 -24.40 17.75 -3.16
C LEU A 117 -25.86 17.31 -2.99
N ARG A 118 -26.54 17.85 -1.99
CA ARG A 118 -27.96 17.55 -1.72
C ARG A 118 -28.85 17.92 -2.91
N GLU A 119 -28.62 19.09 -3.54
CA GLU A 119 -29.34 19.50 -4.73
C GLU A 119 -29.08 18.55 -5.92
N ARG A 120 -27.83 18.18 -6.16
CA ARG A 120 -27.45 17.22 -7.22
C ARG A 120 -28.08 15.84 -6.99
N ILE A 121 -28.13 15.36 -5.73
CA ILE A 121 -28.79 14.11 -5.37
C ILE A 121 -30.29 14.22 -5.62
N ALA A 122 -30.94 15.33 -5.22
CA ALA A 122 -32.37 15.54 -5.38
C ALA A 122 -32.81 15.53 -6.85
N THR A 123 -31.98 16.07 -7.74
CA THR A 123 -32.28 16.24 -9.17
C THR A 123 -31.80 15.07 -10.04
N ARG A 124 -31.01 14.13 -9.47
CA ARG A 124 -30.47 12.98 -10.21
C ARG A 124 -31.58 12.04 -10.64
N GLN A 125 -31.50 11.60 -11.90
CA GLN A 125 -32.34 10.57 -12.49
C GLN A 125 -31.45 9.51 -13.13
N GLU A 126 -31.74 8.23 -12.85
CA GLU A 126 -31.08 7.13 -13.52
C GLU A 126 -31.80 6.84 -14.83
N LEU A 127 -31.10 7.02 -15.94
CA LEU A 127 -31.68 6.88 -17.27
C LEU A 127 -32.18 5.44 -17.51
N GLY A 128 -33.47 5.30 -17.76
CA GLY A 128 -34.10 4.02 -18.10
C GLY A 128 -34.54 3.19 -16.89
N GLU A 129 -34.37 3.67 -15.66
CA GLU A 129 -34.77 2.98 -14.44
C GLU A 129 -36.14 3.46 -13.93
N PRO A 130 -36.91 2.59 -13.23
CA PRO A 130 -38.17 2.98 -12.57
C PRO A 130 -37.91 4.04 -11.46
N ALA A 131 -38.90 4.92 -11.24
CA ALA A 131 -38.83 5.97 -10.21
C ALA A 131 -38.52 5.45 -8.79
N GLU A 132 -38.91 4.21 -8.49
CA GLU A 132 -38.61 3.55 -7.20
C GLU A 132 -37.11 3.24 -7.02
N VAL A 133 -36.40 2.97 -8.12
CA VAL A 133 -34.94 2.79 -8.11
C VAL A 133 -34.27 4.12 -7.83
N ASP A 134 -34.70 5.20 -8.48
CA ASP A 134 -34.22 6.55 -8.23
C ASP A 134 -34.36 6.96 -6.75
N LEU A 135 -35.50 6.66 -6.14
CA LEU A 135 -35.72 6.98 -4.73
C LEU A 135 -34.76 6.24 -3.80
N ARG A 136 -34.53 4.94 -4.04
CA ARG A 136 -33.58 4.14 -3.24
C ARG A 136 -32.14 4.62 -3.41
N VAL A 137 -31.73 4.93 -4.64
CA VAL A 137 -30.40 5.45 -4.94
C VAL A 137 -30.16 6.81 -4.27
N ARG A 138 -31.18 7.71 -4.32
CA ARG A 138 -31.11 9.00 -3.62
C ARG A 138 -31.03 8.85 -2.12
N GLN A 139 -31.86 7.98 -1.51
CA GLN A 139 -31.81 7.74 -0.08
C GLN A 139 -30.44 7.19 0.34
N TRP A 140 -29.94 6.21 -0.37
CA TRP A 140 -28.61 5.66 -0.15
C TRP A 140 -27.53 6.76 -0.23
N ALA A 141 -27.63 7.65 -1.23
CA ALA A 141 -26.69 8.76 -1.37
C ALA A 141 -26.75 9.75 -0.19
N TYR A 142 -27.94 10.08 0.30
CA TYR A 142 -28.12 10.94 1.48
C TYR A 142 -27.53 10.28 2.74
N ASP A 143 -27.72 9.00 2.93
CA ASP A 143 -27.20 8.24 4.06
C ASP A 143 -25.65 8.18 4.07
N HIS A 144 -25.03 8.36 2.90
CA HIS A 144 -23.56 8.37 2.78
C HIS A 144 -22.91 9.76 2.95
N ILE A 145 -23.68 10.84 3.00
CA ILE A 145 -23.13 12.19 3.25
C ILE A 145 -22.37 12.26 4.60
N PRO A 146 -22.90 11.75 5.73
CA PRO A 146 -22.16 11.79 6.99
C PRO A 146 -20.86 10.99 6.96
N VAL A 147 -20.84 9.84 6.28
CA VAL A 147 -19.64 9.02 6.10
C VAL A 147 -18.57 9.78 5.31
N TYR A 148 -18.98 10.46 4.24
CA TYR A 148 -18.10 11.32 3.47
C TYR A 148 -17.54 12.48 4.30
N GLN A 149 -18.39 13.16 5.09
CA GLN A 149 -17.95 14.26 5.96
C GLN A 149 -16.90 13.82 6.99
N GLN A 150 -17.07 12.64 7.59
CA GLN A 150 -16.06 12.05 8.48
C GLN A 150 -14.75 11.77 7.76
N ALA A 151 -14.82 11.28 6.52
CA ALA A 151 -13.65 10.98 5.72
C ALA A 151 -12.88 12.24 5.27
N LEU A 152 -13.52 13.42 5.18
CA LEU A 152 -12.86 14.67 4.82
C LEU A 152 -11.68 15.00 5.74
N GLY A 153 -11.71 14.55 7.00
CA GLY A 153 -10.63 14.78 7.96
C GLY A 153 -9.26 14.28 7.47
N TRP A 154 -9.22 13.14 6.79
CA TRP A 154 -7.99 12.60 6.21
C TRP A 154 -7.87 12.89 4.69
N LEU A 155 -8.99 12.85 3.95
CA LEU A 155 -9.00 13.05 2.49
C LEU A 155 -8.43 14.40 2.06
N THR A 156 -8.76 15.49 2.77
CA THR A 156 -8.27 16.83 2.45
C THR A 156 -6.77 16.98 2.63
N GLY A 157 -6.19 16.21 3.55
CA GLY A 157 -4.75 16.11 3.73
C GLY A 157 -4.05 15.26 2.68
N ASP A 158 -4.75 14.30 2.11
CA ASP A 158 -4.21 13.26 1.22
C ASP A 158 -4.37 13.58 -0.28
N ALA A 159 -5.36 14.35 -0.67
CA ALA A 159 -5.70 14.63 -2.05
C ALA A 159 -5.55 16.11 -2.42
N HIS A 160 -5.40 16.38 -3.71
CA HIS A 160 -5.59 17.73 -4.27
C HIS A 160 -7.09 18.04 -4.31
N VAL A 161 -7.53 18.98 -3.49
CA VAL A 161 -8.96 19.30 -3.32
C VAL A 161 -9.42 20.28 -4.37
N ILE A 162 -10.52 19.98 -5.05
CA ILE A 162 -11.19 20.87 -5.99
C ILE A 162 -12.65 21.05 -5.54
N ASP A 163 -12.99 22.29 -5.16
CA ASP A 163 -14.40 22.68 -5.05
C ASP A 163 -14.97 22.85 -6.47
N ASN A 164 -15.84 21.93 -6.85
CA ASN A 164 -16.50 21.92 -8.14
C ASN A 164 -18.01 22.25 -8.03
N GLY A 165 -18.40 22.95 -6.96
CA GLY A 165 -19.80 23.28 -6.71
C GLY A 165 -20.44 24.05 -7.86
N VAL A 166 -19.73 25.05 -8.40
CA VAL A 166 -20.17 25.92 -9.49
C VAL A 166 -19.53 25.62 -10.85
N LEU A 167 -18.68 24.59 -10.92
CA LEU A 167 -17.97 24.21 -12.14
C LEU A 167 -18.75 23.18 -12.94
N THR A 168 -18.67 23.31 -14.25
CA THR A 168 -19.07 22.24 -15.17
C THR A 168 -18.10 21.05 -15.08
N PRO A 169 -18.49 19.84 -15.55
CA PRO A 169 -17.57 18.71 -15.64
C PRO A 169 -16.31 19.02 -16.46
N ARG A 170 -16.45 19.81 -17.54
CA ARG A 170 -15.35 20.22 -18.40
C ARG A 170 -14.37 21.15 -17.68
N GLU A 171 -14.86 22.19 -17.02
CA GLU A 171 -14.02 23.11 -16.24
C GLU A 171 -13.34 22.39 -15.07
N THR A 172 -14.02 21.45 -14.43
CA THR A 172 -13.44 20.61 -13.39
C THR A 172 -12.29 19.77 -13.95
N ALA A 173 -12.49 19.14 -15.10
CA ALA A 173 -11.47 18.34 -15.77
C ALA A 173 -10.26 19.19 -16.20
N GLU A 174 -10.47 20.40 -16.67
CA GLU A 174 -9.40 21.36 -17.02
C GLU A 174 -8.54 21.72 -15.80
N ARG A 175 -9.16 21.95 -14.64
CA ARG A 175 -8.43 22.18 -13.37
C ARG A 175 -7.62 20.95 -12.93
N ILE A 176 -8.18 19.76 -13.08
CA ILE A 176 -7.44 18.51 -12.79
C ILE A 176 -6.25 18.38 -13.75
N ALA A 177 -6.46 18.58 -15.04
CA ALA A 177 -5.40 18.48 -16.03
C ALA A 177 -4.28 19.49 -15.76
N GLU A 178 -4.60 20.69 -15.33
CA GLU A 178 -3.62 21.70 -14.93
C GLU A 178 -2.84 21.27 -13.69
N ALA A 179 -3.52 20.77 -12.65
CA ALA A 179 -2.88 20.28 -11.44
C ALA A 179 -1.95 19.09 -11.70
N VAL A 180 -2.31 18.22 -12.66
CA VAL A 180 -1.46 17.09 -13.10
C VAL A 180 -0.24 17.58 -13.86
N ARG A 181 -0.38 18.54 -14.79
CA ARG A 181 0.73 19.09 -15.58
C ARG A 181 1.70 19.94 -14.75
N SER A 182 1.19 20.71 -13.81
CA SER A 182 2.00 21.54 -12.91
C SER A 182 2.55 20.78 -11.71
N GLU A 183 2.30 19.47 -11.63
CA GLU A 183 2.71 18.58 -10.53
C GLU A 183 2.18 19.02 -9.14
N THR A 184 1.17 19.87 -9.10
CA THR A 184 0.53 20.28 -7.84
C THR A 184 -0.47 19.27 -7.30
N ALA A 185 -0.97 18.36 -8.15
CA ALA A 185 -1.75 17.22 -7.69
C ALA A 185 -0.87 16.30 -6.85
N LYS A 186 -1.31 16.01 -5.61
CA LYS A 186 -0.52 15.20 -4.67
C LYS A 186 -0.21 13.82 -5.24
N VAL A 187 1.04 13.40 -5.07
CA VAL A 187 1.47 12.01 -5.27
C VAL A 187 1.19 11.24 -3.99
N CYS A 188 0.74 10.02 -4.12
CA CYS A 188 0.61 9.13 -2.98
C CYS A 188 2.00 8.66 -2.54
N ASP A 189 2.35 8.94 -1.29
CA ASP A 189 3.64 8.56 -0.68
C ASP A 189 3.58 7.20 0.03
N ILE A 190 2.49 6.44 -0.15
CA ILE A 190 2.35 5.12 0.46
C ILE A 190 3.23 4.13 -0.30
N VAL A 191 4.24 3.62 0.38
CA VAL A 191 5.06 2.51 -0.10
C VAL A 191 4.59 1.24 0.60
N GLN A 192 3.99 0.33 -0.16
CA GLN A 192 3.67 -1.01 0.33
C GLN A 192 4.35 -2.03 -0.55
N THR A 193 4.97 -3.01 0.09
CA THR A 193 5.44 -4.20 -0.61
C THR A 193 4.23 -5.04 -1.00
N PRO A 194 4.07 -5.43 -2.29
CA PRO A 194 2.98 -6.30 -2.71
C PRO A 194 3.00 -7.59 -1.88
N GLU A 195 1.81 -8.10 -1.53
CA GLU A 195 1.74 -9.43 -0.95
C GLU A 195 2.39 -10.45 -1.90
N PRO A 196 3.28 -11.31 -1.40
CA PRO A 196 3.90 -12.32 -2.23
C PRO A 196 2.83 -13.24 -2.83
N THR A 197 2.93 -13.50 -4.11
CA THR A 197 2.08 -14.47 -4.81
C THR A 197 2.75 -15.84 -4.99
N ARG A 198 3.98 -15.98 -4.51
CA ARG A 198 4.83 -17.17 -4.57
C ARG A 198 5.92 -17.08 -3.50
N GLU A 199 6.69 -18.13 -3.34
CA GLU A 199 7.89 -18.15 -2.50
C GLU A 199 8.80 -16.94 -2.79
N THR A 200 9.33 -16.33 -1.73
CA THR A 200 10.16 -15.14 -1.82
C THR A 200 11.57 -15.40 -1.28
N VAL A 201 12.51 -14.60 -1.76
CA VAL A 201 13.80 -14.40 -1.11
C VAL A 201 13.72 -13.07 -0.36
N ALA A 202 14.02 -13.08 0.93
CA ALA A 202 14.09 -11.84 1.73
C ALA A 202 15.46 -11.73 2.40
N ALA A 203 15.95 -10.48 2.49
CA ALA A 203 17.23 -10.16 3.09
C ALA A 203 17.03 -9.23 4.29
N GLY A 204 17.40 -9.69 5.49
CA GLY A 204 17.46 -8.89 6.70
C GLY A 204 18.90 -8.58 7.08
N VAL A 205 19.12 -7.44 7.73
CA VAL A 205 20.44 -7.01 8.18
C VAL A 205 20.43 -6.83 9.69
N LEU A 206 21.32 -7.51 10.38
CA LEU A 206 21.56 -7.30 11.81
C LEU A 206 22.53 -6.14 12.01
N LEU A 207 22.05 -5.09 12.62
CA LEU A 207 22.83 -3.92 13.03
C LEU A 207 22.99 -3.98 14.54
N PHE A 208 24.18 -3.66 15.02
CA PHE A 208 24.51 -3.74 16.44
C PHE A 208 24.93 -2.36 16.97
N ASP A 209 24.67 -2.09 18.23
CA ASP A 209 25.26 -0.96 18.94
C ASP A 209 26.62 -1.35 19.59
N GLU A 210 27.21 -0.41 20.32
CA GLU A 210 28.48 -0.65 21.01
C GLU A 210 28.40 -1.69 22.13
N GLN A 211 27.19 -1.97 22.63
CA GLN A 211 26.93 -2.98 23.65
C GLN A 211 26.52 -4.34 23.05
N ASP A 212 26.70 -4.55 21.72
CA ASP A 212 26.28 -5.76 20.98
C ASP A 212 24.78 -6.05 21.07
N ARG A 213 23.92 -5.05 21.32
CA ARG A 213 22.48 -5.20 21.21
C ARG A 213 22.07 -5.09 19.74
N VAL A 214 21.11 -5.92 19.33
CA VAL A 214 20.64 -5.94 17.93
C VAL A 214 19.50 -4.94 17.73
N LEU A 215 19.53 -4.23 16.60
CA LEU A 215 18.47 -3.32 16.19
C LEU A 215 17.29 -4.08 15.63
N LEU A 216 16.10 -3.84 16.20
CA LEU A 216 14.81 -4.28 15.69
C LEU A 216 13.98 -3.08 15.25
N VAL A 217 13.07 -3.31 14.30
CA VAL A 217 12.13 -2.32 13.78
C VAL A 217 10.68 -2.77 13.99
N ASP A 218 9.77 -1.81 14.18
CA ASP A 218 8.34 -2.05 14.33
C ASP A 218 7.59 -1.55 13.09
N PRO A 219 7.18 -2.44 12.16
CA PRO A 219 6.51 -2.06 10.93
C PRO A 219 5.05 -1.60 11.17
N THR A 220 4.57 -0.67 10.34
CA THR A 220 3.21 -0.14 10.40
C THR A 220 2.17 -1.08 9.77
N TYR A 221 2.58 -1.88 8.79
CA TYR A 221 1.72 -2.71 7.95
C TYR A 221 1.47 -4.13 8.48
N LYS A 222 2.16 -4.53 9.55
CA LYS A 222 1.96 -5.82 10.23
C LYS A 222 2.23 -5.70 11.73
N ALA A 223 1.78 -6.67 12.50
CA ALA A 223 2.06 -6.75 13.92
C ALA A 223 3.39 -7.44 14.20
N GLY A 224 4.10 -6.94 15.23
CA GLY A 224 5.33 -7.54 15.76
C GLY A 224 6.61 -6.94 15.19
N TRP A 225 7.67 -7.05 15.97
CA TRP A 225 9.00 -6.57 15.64
C TRP A 225 9.72 -7.49 14.64
N GLU A 226 10.64 -6.91 13.89
CA GLU A 226 11.46 -7.64 12.94
C GLU A 226 12.85 -7.02 12.74
N PHE A 227 13.66 -7.62 11.86
CA PHE A 227 14.94 -7.06 11.45
C PHE A 227 14.72 -6.05 10.33
N PRO A 228 15.54 -4.99 10.23
CA PRO A 228 15.60 -4.16 9.03
C PRO A 228 15.81 -5.04 7.80
N GLY A 229 15.01 -4.83 6.75
CA GLY A 229 15.11 -5.60 5.53
C GLY A 229 13.79 -5.89 4.85
N GLY A 230 13.87 -6.47 3.67
CA GLY A 230 12.69 -6.73 2.83
C GLY A 230 12.90 -7.82 1.80
N VAL A 231 11.99 -7.87 0.83
CA VAL A 231 12.02 -8.83 -0.27
C VAL A 231 13.07 -8.41 -1.29
N VAL A 232 13.86 -9.38 -1.76
CA VAL A 232 14.84 -9.20 -2.82
C VAL A 232 14.10 -9.01 -4.15
N GLU A 233 14.37 -7.91 -4.84
CA GLU A 233 13.76 -7.62 -6.14
C GLU A 233 14.33 -8.50 -7.27
N ALA A 234 13.60 -8.58 -8.39
CA ALA A 234 14.04 -9.35 -9.54
C ALA A 234 15.35 -8.78 -10.12
N GLY A 235 16.39 -9.62 -10.17
CA GLY A 235 17.71 -9.21 -10.67
C GLY A 235 18.60 -8.52 -9.62
N GLU A 236 18.13 -8.34 -8.40
CA GLU A 236 18.88 -7.77 -7.29
C GLU A 236 19.68 -8.85 -6.53
N ALA A 237 20.90 -8.52 -6.11
CA ALA A 237 21.66 -9.40 -5.22
C ALA A 237 21.13 -9.29 -3.77
N PRO A 238 20.94 -10.42 -3.03
CA PRO A 238 20.35 -10.36 -1.69
C PRO A 238 21.08 -9.44 -0.68
N ALA A 239 22.41 -9.40 -0.72
CA ALA A 239 23.16 -8.48 0.13
C ALA A 239 22.90 -6.99 -0.25
N GLY A 240 22.71 -6.72 -1.56
CA GLY A 240 22.34 -5.39 -2.08
C GLY A 240 20.95 -5.00 -1.61
N ALA A 241 19.98 -5.91 -1.66
CA ALA A 241 18.63 -5.71 -1.13
C ALA A 241 18.68 -5.29 0.35
N GLY A 242 19.44 -6.02 1.19
CA GLY A 242 19.61 -5.66 2.59
C GLY A 242 20.20 -4.25 2.79
N VAL A 243 21.17 -3.86 1.98
CA VAL A 243 21.76 -2.49 2.04
C VAL A 243 20.72 -1.43 1.66
N ARG A 244 19.96 -1.67 0.59
CA ARG A 244 18.91 -0.75 0.12
C ARG A 244 17.83 -0.57 1.19
N GLU A 245 17.32 -1.67 1.75
CA GLU A 245 16.26 -1.64 2.78
C GLU A 245 16.73 -0.89 4.05
N VAL A 246 17.95 -1.12 4.52
CA VAL A 246 18.51 -0.35 5.67
C VAL A 246 18.56 1.15 5.38
N ALA A 247 18.90 1.53 4.14
CA ALA A 247 18.93 2.94 3.75
C ALA A 247 17.50 3.53 3.65
N GLU A 248 16.53 2.77 3.12
CA GLU A 248 15.16 3.20 2.97
C GLU A 248 14.42 3.27 4.31
N GLU A 249 14.60 2.26 5.17
CA GLU A 249 13.91 2.13 6.46
C GLU A 249 14.51 2.99 7.58
N LEU A 250 15.83 3.17 7.61
CA LEU A 250 16.55 3.78 8.73
C LEU A 250 17.37 5.02 8.35
N GLY A 251 17.50 5.33 7.06
CA GLY A 251 18.32 6.43 6.57
C GLY A 251 19.83 6.19 6.73
N VAL A 252 20.26 4.94 6.90
CA VAL A 252 21.67 4.56 7.11
C VAL A 252 22.25 3.93 5.87
N VAL A 253 23.38 4.44 5.41
CA VAL A 253 24.15 3.85 4.31
C VAL A 253 25.25 2.98 4.89
N LEU A 254 25.23 1.69 4.58
CA LEU A 254 26.28 0.76 5.00
C LEU A 254 27.52 0.94 4.12
N GLU A 255 28.66 1.18 4.75
CA GLU A 255 29.95 1.42 4.04
C GLU A 255 30.53 0.14 3.38
N ARG A 256 30.11 -1.02 3.86
CA ARG A 256 30.59 -2.32 3.37
C ARG A 256 29.42 -3.24 3.04
N THR A 257 29.63 -4.12 2.07
CA THR A 257 28.69 -5.21 1.81
C THR A 257 28.59 -6.12 3.04
N PRO A 258 27.41 -6.33 3.60
CA PRO A 258 27.23 -7.12 4.82
C PRO A 258 27.54 -8.59 4.57
N GLY A 259 28.16 -9.25 5.56
CA GLY A 259 28.51 -10.68 5.50
C GLY A 259 27.31 -11.57 5.77
N LEU A 260 27.17 -12.69 5.03
CA LEU A 260 26.11 -13.66 5.27
C LEU A 260 26.30 -14.36 6.62
N LEU A 261 25.23 -14.41 7.42
CA LEU A 261 25.17 -15.14 8.69
C LEU A 261 24.32 -16.40 8.60
N VAL A 262 23.12 -16.28 7.99
CA VAL A 262 22.14 -17.36 7.95
C VAL A 262 21.43 -17.37 6.60
N VAL A 263 21.21 -18.59 6.09
CA VAL A 263 20.19 -18.89 5.08
C VAL A 263 19.17 -19.81 5.75
N ASP A 264 17.93 -19.37 5.90
CA ASP A 264 16.85 -20.14 6.51
C ASP A 264 15.76 -20.38 5.48
N TRP A 265 15.41 -21.64 5.25
CA TRP A 265 14.22 -21.98 4.50
C TRP A 265 13.00 -21.90 5.42
N GLU A 266 12.13 -20.96 5.16
CA GLU A 266 10.89 -20.74 5.88
C GLU A 266 9.75 -21.46 5.15
N PRO A 267 9.10 -22.47 5.76
CA PRO A 267 7.99 -23.17 5.13
C PRO A 267 6.76 -22.26 4.97
N PRO A 268 5.87 -22.56 4.01
CA PRO A 268 4.59 -21.88 3.91
C PRO A 268 3.83 -21.95 5.23
N GLN A 269 3.30 -20.82 5.69
CA GLN A 269 2.52 -20.72 6.93
C GLN A 269 1.01 -20.69 6.58
N PRO A 270 0.17 -21.63 7.05
CA PRO A 270 -1.26 -21.49 7.01
C PRO A 270 -1.79 -20.73 8.24
N PRO A 271 -3.04 -20.19 8.26
CA PRO A 271 -3.92 -19.96 7.13
C PRO A 271 -4.14 -18.47 6.90
N GLN A 272 -4.07 -18.02 5.72
CA GLN A 272 -4.62 -16.83 5.10
C GLN A 272 -4.14 -15.42 5.55
N PRO A 273 -3.62 -14.64 4.60
CA PRO A 273 -3.24 -15.14 3.28
C PRO A 273 -2.12 -16.15 3.43
N PRO A 274 -2.03 -17.17 2.55
CA PRO A 274 -0.98 -18.17 2.66
C PRO A 274 0.37 -17.46 2.62
N GLY A 275 1.11 -17.51 3.72
CA GLY A 275 2.52 -17.15 3.69
C GLY A 275 3.22 -18.16 2.81
N TYR A 276 3.68 -17.75 1.64
CA TYR A 276 4.29 -18.67 0.66
C TYR A 276 5.63 -19.26 1.12
N GLY A 277 6.18 -18.75 2.23
CA GLY A 277 7.51 -19.18 2.67
C GLY A 277 8.63 -18.69 1.75
N GLY A 278 9.74 -19.40 1.73
CA GLY A 278 10.89 -19.12 0.88
C GLY A 278 12.20 -18.96 1.66
N LEU A 279 13.21 -18.36 1.06
CA LEU A 279 14.51 -18.16 1.69
C LEU A 279 14.58 -16.84 2.45
N ARG A 280 15.06 -16.92 3.68
CA ARG A 280 15.30 -15.77 4.57
C ARG A 280 16.78 -15.69 4.85
N LEU A 281 17.44 -14.66 4.32
CA LEU A 281 18.87 -14.45 4.52
C LEU A 281 19.05 -13.38 5.60
N LEU A 282 19.92 -13.64 6.57
CA LEU A 282 20.37 -12.63 7.52
C LEU A 282 21.86 -12.32 7.30
N PHE A 283 22.14 -11.03 7.28
CA PHE A 283 23.47 -10.49 7.04
C PHE A 283 23.99 -9.73 8.26
N ASP A 284 25.29 -9.72 8.47
CA ASP A 284 25.98 -8.89 9.46
C ASP A 284 26.27 -7.51 8.88
N GLY A 285 25.47 -6.52 9.27
CA GLY A 285 25.67 -5.12 8.91
C GLY A 285 26.68 -4.39 9.79
N GLY A 286 27.25 -5.09 10.79
CA GLY A 286 28.25 -4.54 11.68
C GLY A 286 27.69 -3.70 12.82
N ARG A 287 28.61 -3.02 13.52
CA ARG A 287 28.25 -2.09 14.60
C ARG A 287 28.07 -0.68 14.08
N LEU A 288 27.02 -0.02 14.54
CA LEU A 288 26.81 1.40 14.36
C LEU A 288 27.54 2.15 15.46
N SER A 289 28.28 3.20 15.09
CA SER A 289 28.83 4.13 16.07
C SER A 289 27.71 4.93 16.74
N ASP A 290 27.97 5.54 17.89
CA ASP A 290 27.03 6.45 18.54
C ASP A 290 26.59 7.57 17.60
N GLU A 291 27.50 8.09 16.76
CA GLU A 291 27.18 9.11 15.76
C GLU A 291 26.23 8.57 14.67
N ALA A 292 26.44 7.36 14.18
CA ALA A 292 25.55 6.70 13.21
C ALA A 292 24.20 6.40 13.84
N THR A 293 24.18 5.92 15.09
CA THR A 293 22.96 5.67 15.87
C THR A 293 22.14 6.96 16.06
N ALA A 294 22.77 8.08 16.37
CA ALA A 294 22.10 9.38 16.50
C ALA A 294 21.50 9.90 15.19
N ARG A 295 21.93 9.36 14.05
CA ARG A 295 21.40 9.70 12.72
C ARG A 295 20.27 8.78 12.26
N LEU A 296 19.95 7.72 13.00
CA LEU A 296 18.84 6.84 12.66
C LEU A 296 17.56 7.64 12.54
N ARG A 297 16.86 7.45 11.44
CA ARG A 297 15.61 8.14 11.12
C ARG A 297 14.58 7.10 10.66
N LEU A 298 13.34 7.50 10.69
CA LEU A 298 12.24 6.77 10.08
C LEU A 298 11.74 7.62 8.89
N PRO A 299 12.40 7.57 7.73
CA PRO A 299 12.13 8.48 6.63
C PRO A 299 10.78 8.21 5.94
N GLY A 300 10.26 7.01 6.08
CA GLY A 300 9.00 6.59 5.46
C GLY A 300 7.91 6.26 6.47
N PRO A 301 6.68 6.00 5.99
CA PRO A 301 5.55 5.59 6.83
C PRO A 301 5.60 4.10 7.23
N GLU A 302 6.57 3.35 6.75
CA GLU A 302 6.63 1.89 6.90
C GLU A 302 6.95 1.43 8.32
N LEU A 303 7.71 2.22 9.07
CA LEU A 303 8.13 1.91 10.42
C LEU A 303 7.57 2.90 11.43
N ARG A 304 7.07 2.37 12.59
CA ARG A 304 6.65 3.16 13.75
C ARG A 304 7.79 3.50 14.68
N ALA A 305 8.72 2.55 14.84
CA ALA A 305 9.82 2.66 15.79
C ALA A 305 10.98 1.75 15.44
N TRP A 306 12.13 2.02 16.04
CA TRP A 306 13.27 1.11 16.12
C TRP A 306 13.78 1.02 17.56
N ARG A 307 14.47 -0.06 17.88
CA ARG A 307 15.02 -0.27 19.22
C ARG A 307 16.20 -1.24 19.19
N PHE A 308 17.26 -0.93 19.92
CA PHE A 308 18.31 -1.90 20.25
C PHE A 308 17.89 -2.77 21.42
N VAL A 309 18.05 -4.06 21.28
CA VAL A 309 17.63 -5.08 22.25
C VAL A 309 18.70 -6.15 22.42
N THR A 310 18.77 -6.71 23.62
CA THR A 310 19.55 -7.92 23.90
C THR A 310 18.86 -9.16 23.30
N GLU A 311 19.60 -10.29 23.17
CA GLU A 311 19.00 -11.56 22.75
C GLU A 311 17.81 -11.96 23.65
N ALA A 312 17.93 -11.73 24.96
CA ALA A 312 16.88 -12.06 25.93
C ALA A 312 15.62 -11.20 25.74
N GLU A 313 15.75 -9.90 25.47
CA GLU A 313 14.62 -9.01 25.20
C GLU A 313 13.97 -9.37 23.86
N ALA A 314 14.76 -9.71 22.84
CA ALA A 314 14.27 -10.11 21.54
C ALA A 314 13.34 -11.36 21.61
N ALA A 315 13.56 -12.25 22.56
CA ALA A 315 12.73 -13.44 22.79
C ALA A 315 11.26 -13.08 23.08
N GLY A 316 11.02 -11.94 23.75
CA GLY A 316 9.68 -11.43 24.06
C GLY A 316 9.07 -10.54 22.97
N MET A 317 9.84 -10.15 21.96
CA MET A 317 9.43 -9.18 20.94
C MET A 317 9.24 -9.83 19.58
N LEU A 318 10.08 -10.80 19.23
CA LEU A 318 10.04 -11.49 17.95
C LEU A 318 9.11 -12.72 17.99
N PRO A 319 8.41 -13.02 16.88
CA PRO A 319 7.80 -14.33 16.70
C PRO A 319 8.84 -15.44 16.84
N GLN A 320 8.43 -16.61 17.38
CA GLN A 320 9.33 -17.71 17.73
C GLN A 320 10.32 -18.09 16.61
N HIS A 321 9.85 -18.24 15.38
CA HIS A 321 10.70 -18.62 14.22
C HIS A 321 11.75 -17.55 13.88
N ARG A 322 11.43 -16.26 14.07
CA ARG A 322 12.38 -15.14 13.87
C ARG A 322 13.39 -15.07 15.01
N TYR A 323 12.93 -15.32 16.23
CA TYR A 323 13.82 -15.37 17.38
C TYR A 323 14.84 -16.51 17.25
N GLU A 324 14.42 -17.71 16.84
CA GLU A 324 15.34 -18.81 16.60
C GLU A 324 16.35 -18.45 15.48
N ARG A 325 15.90 -17.82 14.41
CA ARG A 325 16.80 -17.35 13.35
C ARG A 325 17.82 -16.33 13.86
N LEU A 326 17.42 -15.41 14.74
CA LEU A 326 18.34 -14.46 15.39
C LEU A 326 19.40 -15.19 16.22
N ARG A 327 18.98 -16.11 17.08
CA ARG A 327 19.91 -16.90 17.92
C ARG A 327 21.01 -17.57 17.10
N TRP A 328 20.63 -18.18 15.99
CA TRP A 328 21.60 -18.86 15.12
C TRP A 328 22.45 -17.88 14.33
N ALA A 329 21.92 -16.74 13.95
CA ALA A 329 22.70 -15.68 13.32
C ALA A 329 23.76 -15.10 14.27
N LEU A 330 23.43 -14.87 15.55
CA LEU A 330 24.42 -14.46 16.56
C LEU A 330 25.53 -15.50 16.71
N ARG A 331 25.20 -16.80 16.76
CA ARG A 331 26.19 -17.88 16.82
C ARG A 331 27.02 -18.03 15.54
N ALA A 332 26.41 -17.79 14.37
CA ALA A 332 27.14 -17.74 13.10
C ALA A 332 28.17 -16.60 13.10
N ARG A 333 27.78 -15.44 13.63
CA ARG A 333 28.66 -14.27 13.78
C ARG A 333 29.85 -14.56 14.71
N GLU A 334 29.59 -15.15 15.88
CA GLU A 334 30.64 -15.55 16.83
C GLU A 334 31.65 -16.56 16.21
N ARG A 335 31.13 -17.49 15.41
CA ARG A 335 31.94 -18.57 14.78
C ARG A 335 32.60 -18.12 13.47
N GLY A 336 32.25 -16.96 12.93
CA GLY A 336 32.76 -16.43 11.67
C GLY A 336 32.40 -17.29 10.44
N ARG A 337 31.30 -18.07 10.49
CA ARG A 337 30.84 -18.89 9.37
C ARG A 337 29.33 -18.91 9.26
N PRO A 338 28.75 -18.82 8.04
CA PRO A 338 27.33 -18.85 7.85
C PRO A 338 26.74 -20.25 8.16
N LEU A 339 25.46 -20.25 8.52
CA LEU A 339 24.69 -21.46 8.82
C LEU A 339 23.50 -21.57 7.87
N TYR A 340 23.13 -22.81 7.54
CA TYR A 340 21.88 -23.14 6.87
C TYR A 340 20.87 -23.66 7.88
N LEU A 341 19.64 -23.12 7.81
CA LEU A 341 18.53 -23.49 8.69
C LEU A 341 17.33 -23.92 7.85
N GLU A 342 16.47 -24.73 8.47
CA GLU A 342 15.12 -25.02 8.00
C GLU A 342 14.13 -24.73 9.12
N ALA A 343 13.19 -23.82 8.91
CA ALA A 343 12.24 -23.34 9.92
C ALA A 343 12.91 -22.87 11.23
N GLY A 344 14.05 -22.19 11.12
CA GLY A 344 14.83 -21.71 12.27
C GLY A 344 15.69 -22.77 12.96
N VAL A 345 15.81 -23.99 12.43
CA VAL A 345 16.61 -25.08 13.00
C VAL A 345 17.79 -25.41 12.09
N PRO A 346 19.03 -25.44 12.60
CA PRO A 346 20.19 -25.83 11.80
C PRO A 346 20.09 -27.29 11.29
N THR A 347 20.41 -27.48 10.03
CA THR A 347 20.51 -28.80 9.40
C THR A 347 21.96 -29.09 9.06
N GLY A 348 22.55 -30.09 9.72
CA GLY A 348 23.94 -30.58 9.49
C GLY A 348 24.89 -30.27 10.62
#